data_eb132b718dfe6aed4fe774206c63274c
#
_entry.id   eb132b718dfe6aed4fe774206c63274c
#
_cell.length_a   1.000
_cell.length_b   1.000
_cell.length_c   1.000
_cell.angle_alpha   90.00
_cell.angle_beta   90.00
_cell.angle_gamma   90.00
#
_symmetry.space_group_name_H-M   'P 1'
#
loop_
_entity.id
_entity.type
_entity.pdbx_description
1 polymer ?
#
loop_
_entity_poly.entity_id
_entity_poly.type
_entity_poly.pdbx_seq_one_letter_code
_entity_poly.pdbx_strand_id
1 'polypeptide(L)'
;MKKLIYCSTCKTKNSYSHIEGQIRYHCPKCKSIHYQNPKPTATLICIKNNQILLVKRAFNPQKGSWSLPGGFIELQETPEDAAVRELKEETNLNGEVVKLLGHCSHFNSVFGDILL
;
A
#
# COMPACT_ATOMS: atom_id res chain seq x y z
N MET A 1 -3.88 14.46 2.84
CA MET A 1 -2.90 14.01 3.85
C MET A 1 -3.57 13.87 5.22
N LYS A 2 -3.33 12.78 5.93
CA LYS A 2 -3.91 12.54 7.25
C LYS A 2 -3.28 13.48 8.28
N LYS A 3 -4.10 14.15 9.11
CA LYS A 3 -3.60 14.98 10.22
C LYS A 3 -3.09 14.08 11.36
N LEU A 4 -1.83 14.27 11.75
CA LEU A 4 -1.20 13.52 12.85
C LEU A 4 -1.04 14.47 14.07
N ILE A 5 -2.16 14.73 14.74
CA ILE A 5 -2.22 15.72 15.84
C ILE A 5 -1.36 15.29 17.02
N TYR A 6 -1.33 14.00 17.34
CA TYR A 6 -0.58 13.45 18.46
C TYR A 6 0.49 12.46 17.99
N CYS A 7 1.60 12.45 18.70
CA CYS A 7 2.71 11.52 18.48
C CYS A 7 2.28 10.08 18.82
N SER A 8 2.48 9.15 17.88
CA SER A 8 2.18 7.74 18.09
C SER A 8 3.09 7.06 19.14
N THR A 9 4.26 7.65 19.39
CA THR A 9 5.25 7.10 20.34
C THR A 9 5.00 7.55 21.78
N CYS A 10 4.78 8.86 22.01
CA CYS A 10 4.71 9.41 23.36
C CYS A 10 3.43 10.22 23.65
N LYS A 11 2.47 10.23 22.74
CA LYS A 11 1.16 10.90 22.85
C LYS A 11 1.21 12.43 22.99
N THR A 12 2.40 13.05 22.94
CA THR A 12 2.55 14.51 22.95
C THR A 12 1.99 15.10 21.65
N LYS A 13 1.43 16.30 21.73
CA LYS A 13 0.94 17.02 20.54
C LYS A 13 2.10 17.30 19.59
N ASN A 14 1.93 16.92 18.31
CA ASN A 14 2.91 17.17 17.27
C ASN A 14 2.96 18.64 16.85
N SER A 15 4.13 19.07 16.43
CA SER A 15 4.35 20.29 15.66
C SER A 15 4.33 19.96 14.15
N TYR A 16 4.05 20.98 13.34
CA TYR A 16 3.99 20.83 11.90
C TYR A 16 4.85 21.94 11.27
N SER A 17 6.02 21.57 10.79
CA SER A 17 7.01 22.54 10.29
C SER A 17 7.94 21.93 9.23
N HIS A 18 8.77 22.77 8.62
CA HIS A 18 9.75 22.31 7.65
C HIS A 18 10.83 21.45 8.30
N ILE A 19 10.96 20.22 7.78
CA ILE A 19 12.00 19.25 8.13
C ILE A 19 12.49 18.63 6.82
N GLU A 20 13.80 18.69 6.57
CA GLU A 20 14.43 18.12 5.36
C GLU A 20 13.75 18.58 4.05
N GLY A 21 13.43 19.87 3.97
CA GLY A 21 12.86 20.49 2.76
C GLY A 21 11.37 20.24 2.54
N GLN A 22 10.68 19.52 3.43
CA GLN A 22 9.24 19.25 3.37
C GLN A 22 8.56 19.62 4.68
N ILE A 23 7.27 19.97 4.62
CA ILE A 23 6.47 20.17 5.82
C ILE A 23 6.07 18.81 6.38
N ARG A 24 6.46 18.53 7.63
CA ARG A 24 6.21 17.23 8.30
C ARG A 24 5.67 17.43 9.71
N TYR A 25 4.95 16.43 10.19
CA TYR A 25 4.65 16.31 11.60
C TYR A 25 5.85 15.76 12.36
N HIS A 26 6.19 16.39 13.47
CA HIS A 26 7.26 15.92 14.35
C HIS A 26 6.89 16.15 15.82
N CYS A 27 7.43 15.33 16.68
CA CYS A 27 7.20 15.45 18.11
C CYS A 27 8.26 16.34 18.78
N PRO A 28 7.88 17.44 19.45
CA PRO A 28 8.85 18.29 20.13
C PRO A 28 9.47 17.60 21.36
N LYS A 29 8.80 16.59 21.94
CA LYS A 29 9.25 15.86 23.13
C LYS A 29 10.22 14.72 22.79
N CYS A 30 9.78 13.72 22.04
CA CYS A 30 10.60 12.54 21.72
C CYS A 30 11.39 12.67 20.42
N LYS A 31 11.25 13.79 19.70
CA LYS A 31 11.96 14.11 18.44
C LYS A 31 11.60 13.19 17.25
N SER A 32 10.61 12.32 17.39
CA SER A 32 10.14 11.48 16.27
C SER A 32 9.62 12.33 15.12
N ILE A 33 10.05 12.04 13.90
CA ILE A 33 9.53 12.61 12.66
C ILE A 33 8.51 11.61 12.10
N HIS A 34 7.32 12.11 11.75
CA HIS A 34 6.25 11.28 11.21
C HIS A 34 6.20 11.43 9.68
N TYR A 35 6.82 10.49 8.99
CA TYR A 35 6.80 10.43 7.54
C TYR A 35 5.44 9.94 7.03
N GLN A 36 4.96 10.57 5.97
CA GLN A 36 3.75 10.15 5.23
C GLN A 36 4.14 9.94 3.78
N ASN A 37 4.35 8.68 3.42
CA ASN A 37 4.79 8.27 2.11
C ASN A 37 3.68 7.49 1.38
N PRO A 38 3.74 7.37 0.05
CA PRO A 38 2.89 6.44 -0.67
C PRO A 38 3.03 5.03 -0.12
N LYS A 39 1.92 4.31 -0.04
CA LYS A 39 1.92 2.92 0.43
C LYS A 39 2.31 2.01 -0.73
N PRO A 40 3.32 1.14 -0.57
CA PRO A 40 3.67 0.19 -1.60
C PRO A 40 2.64 -0.93 -1.69
N THR A 41 2.32 -1.33 -2.92
CA THR A 41 1.42 -2.45 -3.22
C THR A 41 2.04 -3.35 -4.28
N ALA A 42 1.62 -4.60 -4.30
CA ALA A 42 1.91 -5.53 -5.38
C ALA A 42 0.60 -5.90 -6.07
N THR A 43 0.53 -5.67 -7.39
CA THR A 43 -0.63 -6.00 -8.22
C THR A 43 -0.21 -7.01 -9.27
N LEU A 44 -1.01 -8.05 -9.47
CA LEU A 44 -0.68 -9.16 -10.35
C LEU A 44 -1.51 -9.15 -11.61
N ILE A 45 -0.84 -9.46 -12.74
CA ILE A 45 -1.49 -9.86 -13.97
C ILE A 45 -1.26 -11.36 -14.13
N CYS A 46 -2.23 -12.15 -13.67
CA CYS A 46 -2.17 -13.61 -13.76
C CYS A 46 -2.80 -14.06 -15.08
N ILE A 47 -2.00 -14.72 -15.92
CA ILE A 47 -2.45 -15.19 -17.24
C ILE A 47 -2.39 -16.71 -17.30
N LYS A 48 -3.47 -17.32 -17.73
CA LYS A 48 -3.55 -18.75 -18.07
C LYS A 48 -4.49 -18.94 -19.27
N ASN A 49 -4.05 -19.70 -20.27
CA ASN A 49 -4.83 -19.98 -21.47
C ASN A 49 -5.40 -18.72 -22.15
N ASN A 50 -4.59 -17.68 -22.32
CA ASN A 50 -4.99 -16.37 -22.86
C ASN A 50 -6.11 -15.64 -22.09
N GLN A 51 -6.31 -15.98 -20.82
CA GLN A 51 -7.26 -15.33 -19.93
C GLN A 51 -6.56 -14.65 -18.79
N ILE A 52 -7.09 -13.51 -18.35
CA ILE A 52 -6.62 -12.77 -17.17
C ILE A 52 -7.51 -13.10 -15.98
N LEU A 53 -6.89 -13.39 -14.84
CA LEU A 53 -7.57 -13.57 -13.57
C LEU A 53 -8.02 -12.23 -13.01
N LEU A 54 -9.29 -12.11 -12.70
CA LEU A 54 -9.87 -10.99 -11.95
C LEU A 54 -10.50 -11.49 -10.67
N VAL A 55 -10.46 -10.68 -9.64
CA VAL A 55 -11.13 -10.92 -8.36
C VAL A 55 -12.27 -9.93 -8.17
N LYS A 56 -13.37 -10.39 -7.56
CA LYS A 56 -14.50 -9.55 -7.22
C LYS A 56 -14.40 -9.11 -5.77
N ARG A 57 -14.38 -7.81 -5.53
CA ARG A 57 -14.25 -7.27 -4.17
C ARG A 57 -15.41 -7.69 -3.27
N ALA A 58 -15.09 -8.30 -2.14
CA ALA A 58 -16.08 -8.74 -1.16
C ALA A 58 -16.49 -7.64 -0.16
N PHE A 59 -15.63 -6.62 0.02
CA PHE A 59 -15.80 -5.57 1.03
C PHE A 59 -15.68 -4.16 0.43
N ASN A 60 -16.20 -3.18 1.16
CA ASN A 60 -15.98 -1.76 0.84
C ASN A 60 -14.52 -1.34 1.07
N PRO A 61 -14.00 -0.34 0.34
CA PRO A 61 -14.69 0.41 -0.73
C PRO A 61 -14.87 -0.40 -2.01
N GLN A 62 -15.86 -0.02 -2.81
CA GLN A 62 -16.16 -0.60 -4.13
C GLN A 62 -16.50 -2.10 -4.10
N LYS A 63 -17.22 -2.55 -3.08
CA LYS A 63 -17.76 -3.91 -3.02
C LYS A 63 -18.47 -4.30 -4.33
N GLY A 64 -18.15 -5.47 -4.86
CA GLY A 64 -18.74 -6.01 -6.09
C GLY A 64 -18.00 -5.61 -7.37
N SER A 65 -17.05 -4.68 -7.33
CA SER A 65 -16.22 -4.32 -8.49
C SER A 65 -15.17 -5.41 -8.76
N TRP A 66 -14.82 -5.56 -10.02
CA TRP A 66 -13.75 -6.44 -10.47
C TRP A 66 -12.40 -5.70 -10.41
N SER A 67 -11.36 -6.39 -9.99
CA SER A 67 -9.99 -5.88 -9.92
C SER A 67 -8.98 -6.97 -10.22
N LEU A 68 -7.75 -6.56 -10.53
CA LEU A 68 -6.61 -7.47 -10.50
C LEU A 68 -6.34 -7.91 -9.06
N PRO A 69 -5.87 -9.15 -8.84
CA PRO A 69 -5.40 -9.59 -7.52
C PRO A 69 -4.22 -8.73 -7.05
N GLY A 70 -4.14 -8.50 -5.74
CA GLY A 70 -3.04 -7.76 -5.15
C GLY A 70 -3.44 -7.01 -3.89
N GLY A 71 -2.44 -6.48 -3.20
CA GLY A 71 -2.61 -5.76 -1.95
C GLY A 71 -1.35 -5.05 -1.47
N PHE A 72 -1.35 -4.66 -0.20
CA PHE A 72 -0.21 -3.98 0.39
C PHE A 72 0.97 -4.92 0.62
N ILE A 73 2.18 -4.39 0.39
CA ILE A 73 3.41 -5.09 0.75
C ILE A 73 3.60 -4.91 2.26
N GLU A 74 3.79 -6.01 2.96
CA GLU A 74 3.98 -6.03 4.40
C GLU A 74 5.45 -5.83 4.79
N LEU A 75 5.70 -5.58 6.08
CA LEU A 75 7.07 -5.43 6.59
C LEU A 75 7.89 -6.71 6.34
N GLN A 76 9.13 -6.55 5.89
CA GLN A 76 10.09 -7.63 5.57
C GLN A 76 9.66 -8.52 4.40
N GLU A 77 8.73 -8.06 3.59
CA GLU A 77 8.24 -8.76 2.42
C GLU A 77 8.76 -8.09 1.14
N THR A 78 9.17 -8.87 0.16
CA THR A 78 9.47 -8.35 -1.17
C THR A 78 8.19 -8.14 -1.98
N PRO A 79 8.17 -7.31 -3.05
CA PRO A 79 7.01 -7.21 -3.92
C PRO A 79 6.57 -8.55 -4.50
N GLU A 80 7.52 -9.43 -4.84
CA GLU A 80 7.26 -10.77 -5.36
C GLU A 80 6.59 -11.67 -4.31
N ASP A 81 7.07 -11.64 -3.06
CA ASP A 81 6.48 -12.40 -1.96
C ASP A 81 5.05 -11.91 -1.68
N ALA A 82 4.85 -10.58 -1.63
CA ALA A 82 3.53 -9.97 -1.48
C ALA A 82 2.57 -10.43 -2.58
N ALA A 83 3.03 -10.42 -3.83
CA ALA A 83 2.26 -10.86 -4.98
C ALA A 83 1.78 -12.31 -4.83
N VAL A 84 2.68 -13.22 -4.47
CA VAL A 84 2.36 -14.65 -4.29
C VAL A 84 1.42 -14.84 -3.09
N ARG A 85 1.65 -14.14 -1.99
CA ARG A 85 0.78 -14.20 -0.80
C ARG A 85 -0.62 -13.69 -1.12
N GLU A 86 -0.76 -12.52 -1.74
CA GLU A 86 -2.06 -11.94 -2.09
C GLU A 86 -2.84 -12.83 -3.07
N LEU A 87 -2.17 -13.42 -4.06
CA LEU A 87 -2.79 -14.40 -4.96
C LEU A 87 -3.37 -15.57 -4.18
N LYS A 88 -2.61 -16.12 -3.24
CA LYS A 88 -3.03 -17.24 -2.42
C LYS A 88 -4.20 -16.87 -1.50
N GLU A 89 -4.14 -15.71 -0.86
CA GLU A 89 -5.18 -15.23 0.05
C GLU A 89 -6.51 -14.97 -0.68
N GLU A 90 -6.45 -14.30 -1.84
CA GLU A 90 -7.64 -13.87 -2.56
C GLU A 90 -8.28 -14.98 -3.42
N THR A 91 -7.50 -15.95 -3.88
CA THR A 91 -7.96 -16.93 -4.87
C THR A 91 -7.70 -18.39 -4.51
N ASN A 92 -6.92 -18.65 -3.47
CA ASN A 92 -6.40 -19.97 -3.11
C ASN A 92 -5.52 -20.65 -4.20
N LEU A 93 -5.10 -19.89 -5.19
CA LEU A 93 -4.19 -20.37 -6.24
C LEU A 93 -2.73 -20.21 -5.80
N ASN A 94 -1.88 -21.10 -6.29
CA ASN A 94 -0.44 -20.96 -6.19
C ASN A 94 0.09 -20.45 -7.55
N GLY A 95 1.02 -19.51 -7.49
CA GLY A 95 1.64 -18.94 -8.67
C GLY A 95 3.10 -18.58 -8.41
N GLU A 96 3.80 -18.23 -9.46
CA GLU A 96 5.15 -17.70 -9.41
C GLU A 96 5.22 -16.39 -10.19
N VAL A 97 6.08 -15.48 -9.76
CA VAL A 97 6.33 -14.24 -10.47
C VAL A 97 7.35 -14.49 -11.57
N VAL A 98 6.91 -14.35 -12.84
CA VAL A 98 7.79 -14.56 -14.01
C VAL A 98 8.45 -13.28 -14.47
N LYS A 99 7.82 -12.12 -14.25
CA LYS A 99 8.32 -10.83 -14.75
C LYS A 99 7.74 -9.65 -13.97
N LEU A 100 8.58 -8.68 -13.65
CA LEU A 100 8.14 -7.36 -13.25
C LEU A 100 7.78 -6.56 -14.50
N LEU A 101 6.55 -6.05 -14.58
CA LEU A 101 6.07 -5.25 -15.71
C LEU A 101 6.41 -3.76 -15.55
N GLY A 102 6.48 -3.27 -14.34
CA GLY A 102 6.78 -1.88 -14.04
C GLY A 102 6.10 -1.42 -12.76
N HIS A 103 5.97 -0.12 -12.62
CA HIS A 103 5.31 0.50 -11.49
C HIS A 103 4.44 1.68 -11.96
N CYS A 104 3.45 2.04 -11.18
CA CYS A 104 2.70 3.28 -11.39
C CYS A 104 2.27 3.90 -10.05
N SER A 105 2.10 5.20 -10.05
CA SER A 105 1.60 5.94 -8.89
C SER A 105 0.11 6.22 -9.04
N HIS A 106 -0.65 5.95 -7.99
CA HIS A 106 -2.06 6.27 -7.91
C HIS A 106 -2.28 7.24 -6.74
N PHE A 107 -2.59 8.49 -7.09
CA PHE A 107 -2.77 9.56 -6.12
C PHE A 107 -4.22 9.67 -5.67
N ASN A 108 -4.41 10.11 -4.43
CA ASN A 108 -5.73 10.38 -3.85
C ASN A 108 -6.69 9.18 -3.88
N SER A 109 -6.18 7.97 -3.75
CA SER A 109 -7.03 6.80 -3.58
C SER A 109 -7.73 6.84 -2.22
N VAL A 110 -8.72 5.98 -2.02
CA VAL A 110 -9.39 5.81 -0.71
C VAL A 110 -8.42 5.39 0.40
N PHE A 111 -7.27 4.84 0.04
CA PHE A 111 -6.19 4.44 0.95
C PHE A 111 -5.08 5.49 1.07
N GLY A 112 -5.23 6.66 0.42
CA GLY A 112 -4.18 7.66 0.22
C GLY A 112 -3.40 7.41 -1.07
N ASP A 113 -2.20 8.00 -1.18
CA ASP A 113 -1.32 7.72 -2.31
C ASP A 113 -0.74 6.32 -2.20
N ILE A 114 -0.72 5.60 -3.31
CA ILE A 114 -0.15 4.26 -3.42
C ILE A 114 0.85 4.19 -4.58
N LEU A 115 1.82 3.31 -4.43
CA LEU A 115 2.76 2.90 -5.46
C LEU A 115 2.48 1.43 -5.78
N LEU A 116 2.07 1.18 -7.03
CA LEU A 116 1.82 -0.17 -7.58
C LEU A 116 3.06 -0.66 -8.30
#